data_5992e272875f9d37a0fdc1f1ca0bd581
#
_entry.id   5992e272875f9d37a0fdc1f1ca0bd581
#
_cell.length_a   1.000
_cell.length_b   1.000
_cell.length_c   1.000
_cell.angle_alpha   90.00
_cell.angle_beta   90.00
_cell.angle_gamma   90.00
#
_symmetry.space_group_name_H-M   'P 1'
#
loop_
_entity.id
_entity.type
_entity.pdbx_description
1 polymer ?
#
loop_
_entity_poly.entity_id
_entity_poly.type
_entity_poly.pdbx_seq_one_letter_code
_entity_poly.pdbx_strand_id
1 'polypeptide(L)'
;MADGPLYIQWANYYLKLIEKGSIKTGERMPSIRTLVKQHNISVTTALQVYRHLEDLGWLQTKNRSGYFLQTPPEQIMNLIEEPDIGVPDPAQYIGIHNRVSEFIAKTNQHPVKVNLSGAHAAPSLYLAQEMKINGSKALRDQPDLLVKPPSFIGNPHFRKILARRAISSGLAINADEILITQGGTQALNLALKAVTQPGDTVAIESPTFYGLLQILESLDLRAVEIPTNTNTGISLEAFELASQVYKIKAVVVMPNLQNPLGSIMPEVNKRKLAFFCQEQGIAIIEDDTFGSLMDNETPINALKAWDHSGNVIYCASLTKTLAPGLRIGWMSAGRWHARVQMLRFTQTRSNEEWPQVIAAEVMGASKYNRHLQALRKKIKNQKNRIKLAVATYFPLGTRLASSDGGMTLWIELPEKISADMILEIALQEGILFAPGSLFSNSNRFNHCLRINCGYPYTDEIDNALKQLGSIIKTAMK
;
A
#
# COMPACT_ATOMS: atom_id res chain seq x y z
N MET A 1 33.71 17.44 2.38
CA MET A 1 32.73 18.54 2.21
C MET A 1 31.41 17.85 1.96
N ALA A 2 30.36 18.21 2.70
CA ALA A 2 29.08 17.48 2.59
C ALA A 2 28.43 17.73 1.22
N ASP A 3 28.37 16.70 0.40
CA ASP A 3 27.63 16.69 -0.87
C ASP A 3 26.15 16.74 -0.57
N GLY A 4 25.45 17.78 -1.06
CA GLY A 4 24.00 17.89 -1.00
C GLY A 4 23.49 19.33 -0.91
N PRO A 5 22.19 19.56 -1.15
CA PRO A 5 21.58 20.87 -1.04
C PRO A 5 21.81 21.53 0.33
N LEU A 6 22.00 22.84 0.35
CA LEU A 6 22.36 23.60 1.56
C LEU A 6 21.35 23.40 2.71
N TYR A 7 20.06 23.27 2.41
CA TYR A 7 19.04 23.03 3.40
C TYR A 7 19.17 21.65 4.10
N ILE A 8 19.62 20.60 3.38
CA ILE A 8 19.88 19.28 3.95
C ILE A 8 21.07 19.34 4.93
N GLN A 9 22.14 20.07 4.56
CA GLN A 9 23.30 20.22 5.43
C GLN A 9 22.91 20.86 6.76
N TRP A 10 22.08 21.90 6.73
CA TRP A 10 21.59 22.56 7.95
C TRP A 10 20.57 21.72 8.71
N ALA A 11 19.71 20.97 8.03
CA ALA A 11 18.83 20.02 8.71
C ALA A 11 19.63 18.97 9.48
N ASN A 12 20.65 18.37 8.86
CA ASN A 12 21.56 17.41 9.50
C ASN A 12 22.34 18.02 10.68
N TYR A 13 22.70 19.30 10.60
CA TYR A 13 23.30 20.00 11.71
C TYR A 13 22.36 20.07 12.93
N TYR A 14 21.09 20.43 12.70
CA TYR A 14 20.08 20.46 13.76
C TYR A 14 19.76 19.06 14.30
N LEU A 15 19.71 18.04 13.46
CA LEU A 15 19.55 16.66 13.92
C LEU A 15 20.66 16.24 14.89
N LYS A 16 21.90 16.56 14.59
CA LYS A 16 23.03 16.30 15.49
C LYS A 16 22.94 17.07 16.85
N LEU A 17 22.38 18.27 16.85
CA LEU A 17 22.14 19.02 18.10
C LEU A 17 21.02 18.38 18.93
N ILE A 18 19.98 17.87 18.27
CA ILE A 18 18.88 17.15 18.90
C ILE A 18 19.38 15.82 19.50
N GLU A 19 20.15 15.04 18.75
CA GLU A 19 20.77 13.80 19.22
C GLU A 19 21.68 13.99 20.42
N LYS A 20 22.39 15.12 20.45
CA LYS A 20 23.22 15.51 21.62
C LYS A 20 22.45 16.06 22.82
N GLY A 21 21.11 16.14 22.70
CA GLY A 21 20.28 16.68 23.78
C GLY A 21 20.36 18.20 23.98
N SER A 22 20.95 18.92 23.01
CA SER A 22 21.08 20.38 23.07
C SER A 22 19.74 21.11 22.90
N ILE A 23 18.74 20.42 22.35
CA ILE A 23 17.34 20.87 22.22
C ILE A 23 16.48 19.72 22.70
N LYS A 24 15.57 19.97 23.63
CA LYS A 24 14.71 18.94 24.25
C LYS A 24 13.35 18.87 23.56
N THR A 25 12.73 17.70 23.57
CA THR A 25 11.36 17.50 23.09
C THR A 25 10.40 18.48 23.78
N GLY A 26 9.56 19.13 22.99
CA GLY A 26 8.65 20.18 23.45
C GLY A 26 9.24 21.59 23.45
N GLU A 27 10.55 21.75 23.30
CA GLU A 27 11.17 23.07 23.21
C GLU A 27 10.94 23.71 21.83
N ARG A 28 10.91 25.03 21.85
CA ARG A 28 10.71 25.83 20.64
C ARG A 28 12.04 25.97 19.89
N MET A 29 11.97 25.69 18.60
CA MET A 29 13.08 25.90 17.67
C MET A 29 13.38 27.41 17.48
N PRO A 30 14.60 27.80 17.12
CA PRO A 30 14.93 29.15 16.72
C PRO A 30 13.97 29.68 15.65
N SER A 31 13.67 30.97 15.65
CA SER A 31 12.78 31.52 14.60
C SER A 31 13.47 31.48 13.24
N ILE A 32 12.69 31.48 12.16
CA ILE A 32 13.23 31.56 10.78
C ILE A 32 14.17 32.75 10.62
N ARG A 33 13.85 33.91 11.24
CA ARG A 33 14.71 35.11 11.22
C ARG A 33 16.04 34.85 11.97
N THR A 34 16.00 34.10 13.04
CA THR A 34 17.19 33.72 13.81
C THR A 34 18.07 32.78 12.98
N LEU A 35 17.50 31.77 12.31
CA LEU A 35 18.24 30.87 11.41
C LEU A 35 18.96 31.64 10.30
N VAL A 36 18.22 32.52 9.63
CA VAL A 36 18.77 33.38 8.56
C VAL A 36 19.98 34.14 9.03
N LYS A 37 19.91 34.77 10.22
CA LYS A 37 21.03 35.55 10.79
C LYS A 37 22.20 34.67 11.25
N GLN A 38 21.92 33.56 11.94
CA GLN A 38 22.95 32.69 12.47
C GLN A 38 23.76 31.96 11.41
N HIS A 39 23.11 31.56 10.35
CA HIS A 39 23.74 30.71 9.34
C HIS A 39 23.98 31.42 8.00
N ASN A 40 23.65 32.71 7.93
CA ASN A 40 23.79 33.53 6.71
C ASN A 40 23.17 32.88 5.47
N ILE A 41 21.95 32.38 5.64
CA ILE A 41 21.18 31.68 4.58
C ILE A 41 19.93 32.46 4.18
N SER A 42 19.37 32.17 3.01
CA SER A 42 18.12 32.81 2.58
C SER A 42 16.92 32.38 3.43
N VAL A 43 15.87 33.21 3.48
CA VAL A 43 14.60 32.86 4.16
C VAL A 43 14.01 31.58 3.56
N THR A 44 14.12 31.41 2.24
CA THR A 44 13.65 30.21 1.55
C THR A 44 14.39 28.97 2.02
N THR A 45 15.73 29.05 2.11
CA THR A 45 16.56 27.94 2.62
C THR A 45 16.20 27.60 4.07
N ALA A 46 16.05 28.61 4.95
CA ALA A 46 15.67 28.40 6.34
C ALA A 46 14.29 27.74 6.48
N LEU A 47 13.32 28.11 5.64
CA LEU A 47 12.01 27.44 5.56
C LEU A 47 12.14 25.99 5.09
N GLN A 48 13.00 25.73 4.11
CA GLN A 48 13.24 24.37 3.60
C GLN A 48 13.88 23.47 4.68
N VAL A 49 14.81 24.00 5.50
CA VAL A 49 15.38 23.26 6.65
C VAL A 49 14.27 22.79 7.58
N TYR A 50 13.39 23.70 8.02
CA TYR A 50 12.33 23.32 8.96
C TYR A 50 11.25 22.44 8.36
N ARG A 51 10.90 22.66 7.10
CA ARG A 51 10.00 21.74 6.38
C ARG A 51 10.58 20.35 6.26
N HIS A 52 11.87 20.24 5.97
CA HIS A 52 12.55 18.95 5.90
C HIS A 52 12.55 18.23 7.26
N LEU A 53 12.85 18.93 8.35
CA LEU A 53 12.79 18.38 9.72
C LEU A 53 11.34 18.04 10.14
N GLU A 54 10.35 18.79 9.68
CA GLU A 54 8.92 18.49 9.88
C GLU A 54 8.48 17.26 9.06
N ASP A 55 8.94 17.15 7.80
CA ASP A 55 8.70 15.99 6.95
C ASP A 55 9.35 14.70 7.52
N LEU A 56 10.49 14.82 8.23
CA LEU A 56 11.14 13.74 8.98
C LEU A 56 10.47 13.45 10.35
N GLY A 57 9.46 14.20 10.74
CA GLY A 57 8.75 14.00 12.00
C GLY A 57 9.43 14.58 13.24
N TRP A 58 10.55 15.31 13.11
CA TRP A 58 11.26 15.94 14.24
C TRP A 58 10.65 17.25 14.69
N LEU A 59 9.89 17.93 13.84
CA LEU A 59 9.28 19.21 14.17
C LEU A 59 7.77 19.19 13.99
N GLN A 60 7.08 19.96 14.82
CA GLN A 60 5.66 20.26 14.70
C GLN A 60 5.44 21.77 14.65
N THR A 61 4.66 22.22 13.66
CA THR A 61 4.22 23.61 13.61
C THR A 61 3.02 23.83 14.51
N LYS A 62 3.12 24.78 15.45
CA LYS A 62 1.96 25.27 16.23
C LYS A 62 1.52 26.63 15.67
N ASN A 63 0.22 26.72 15.31
CA ASN A 63 -0.35 27.93 14.72
C ASN A 63 0.06 29.21 15.48
N ARG A 64 0.66 30.18 14.77
CA ARG A 64 1.19 31.46 15.25
C ARG A 64 2.28 31.37 16.32
N SER A 65 2.72 30.17 16.72
CA SER A 65 3.71 29.97 17.79
C SER A 65 5.07 29.50 17.31
N GLY A 66 5.19 29.03 16.06
CA GLY A 66 6.45 28.58 15.45
C GLY A 66 6.61 27.06 15.44
N TYR A 67 7.87 26.61 15.32
CA TYR A 67 8.25 25.20 15.25
C TYR A 67 8.69 24.71 16.63
N PHE A 68 8.26 23.51 16.98
CA PHE A 68 8.59 22.85 18.26
C PHE A 68 9.18 21.48 17.99
N LEU A 69 10.20 21.09 18.78
CA LEU A 69 10.78 19.76 18.68
C LEU A 69 9.78 18.71 19.18
N GLN A 70 9.63 17.64 18.43
CA GLN A 70 8.95 16.41 18.85
C GLN A 70 9.86 15.20 18.59
N THR A 71 9.67 14.12 19.32
CA THR A 71 10.38 12.88 19.04
C THR A 71 9.64 12.14 17.92
N PRO A 72 10.33 11.71 16.84
CA PRO A 72 9.69 10.90 15.80
C PRO A 72 9.08 9.63 16.39
N PRO A 73 7.90 9.20 15.89
CA PRO A 73 7.22 8.00 16.37
C PRO A 73 8.10 6.74 16.35
N GLU A 74 8.99 6.64 15.37
CA GLU A 74 9.92 5.50 15.20
C GLU A 74 10.95 5.39 16.34
N GLN A 75 11.23 6.48 17.07
CA GLN A 75 12.09 6.46 18.26
C GLN A 75 11.32 6.19 19.56
N ILE A 76 9.99 6.34 19.55
CA ILE A 76 9.13 6.12 20.72
C ILE A 76 8.63 4.68 20.76
N MET A 77 8.47 4.05 19.62
CA MET A 77 7.91 2.70 19.48
C MET A 77 8.92 1.74 18.87
N ASN A 78 8.92 0.51 19.37
CA ASN A 78 9.70 -0.56 18.78
C ASN A 78 9.14 -0.87 17.38
N LEU A 79 10.04 -1.10 16.42
CA LEU A 79 9.67 -1.64 15.12
C LEU A 79 9.29 -3.12 15.28
N ILE A 80 8.46 -3.61 14.37
CA ILE A 80 8.16 -5.03 14.25
C ILE A 80 9.46 -5.75 13.90
N GLU A 81 9.81 -6.76 14.70
CA GLU A 81 10.99 -7.60 14.46
C GLU A 81 10.78 -8.48 13.23
N GLU A 82 11.88 -8.93 12.63
CA GLU A 82 11.84 -9.91 11.55
C GLU A 82 11.20 -11.19 12.07
N PRO A 83 10.25 -11.81 11.31
CA PRO A 83 9.70 -13.09 11.70
C PRO A 83 10.79 -14.16 11.66
N ASP A 84 10.77 -15.08 12.65
CA ASP A 84 11.64 -16.25 12.63
C ASP A 84 11.46 -17.02 11.32
N ILE A 85 12.57 -17.41 10.70
CA ILE A 85 12.58 -18.27 9.53
C ILE A 85 12.28 -19.69 10.01
N GLY A 86 11.02 -19.92 10.31
CA GLY A 86 10.52 -21.26 10.69
C GLY A 86 10.22 -22.12 9.48
N VAL A 87 9.93 -23.39 9.73
CA VAL A 87 9.36 -24.25 8.68
C VAL A 87 8.03 -23.64 8.21
N PRO A 88 7.84 -23.45 6.89
CA PRO A 88 6.58 -22.92 6.37
C PRO A 88 5.39 -23.74 6.84
N ASP A 89 4.28 -23.07 7.12
CA ASP A 89 3.04 -23.75 7.47
C ASP A 89 2.63 -24.74 6.37
N PRO A 90 2.02 -25.88 6.73
CA PRO A 90 1.54 -26.82 5.74
C PRO A 90 0.60 -26.14 4.74
N ALA A 91 0.72 -26.52 3.47
CA ALA A 91 -0.20 -26.06 2.43
C ALA A 91 -1.63 -26.50 2.76
N GLN A 92 -2.54 -25.55 2.85
CA GLN A 92 -3.92 -25.79 3.25
C GLN A 92 -4.93 -25.07 2.38
N TYR A 93 -6.15 -25.57 2.34
CA TYR A 93 -7.28 -24.81 1.78
C TYR A 93 -7.59 -23.62 2.69
N ILE A 94 -7.99 -22.51 2.07
CA ILE A 94 -8.27 -21.26 2.77
C ILE A 94 -9.71 -21.26 3.26
N GLY A 95 -9.94 -20.78 4.49
CA GLY A 95 -11.26 -20.63 5.10
C GLY A 95 -11.58 -19.18 5.44
N ILE A 96 -11.21 -18.23 4.54
CA ILE A 96 -11.31 -16.80 4.81
C ILE A 96 -12.72 -16.24 4.60
N HIS A 97 -13.54 -16.85 3.75
CA HIS A 97 -14.88 -16.32 3.41
C HIS A 97 -15.75 -16.14 4.65
N ASN A 98 -15.76 -17.11 5.55
CA ASN A 98 -16.53 -17.03 6.80
C ASN A 98 -16.05 -15.86 7.67
N ARG A 99 -14.73 -15.71 7.87
CA ARG A 99 -14.15 -14.61 8.66
C ARG A 99 -14.47 -13.24 8.08
N VAL A 100 -14.37 -13.09 6.75
CA VAL A 100 -14.73 -11.83 6.09
C VAL A 100 -16.24 -11.57 6.18
N SER A 101 -17.08 -12.61 6.02
CA SER A 101 -18.54 -12.49 6.17
C SER A 101 -18.93 -12.08 7.59
N GLU A 102 -18.33 -12.67 8.61
CA GLU A 102 -18.52 -12.29 10.01
C GLU A 102 -18.08 -10.84 10.27
N PHE A 103 -16.91 -10.44 9.75
CA PHE A 103 -16.42 -9.07 9.86
C PHE A 103 -17.41 -8.07 9.23
N ILE A 104 -17.93 -8.37 8.04
CA ILE A 104 -18.94 -7.53 7.36
C ILE A 104 -20.25 -7.52 8.17
N ALA A 105 -20.72 -8.66 8.64
CA ALA A 105 -21.96 -8.76 9.42
C ALA A 105 -21.86 -7.95 10.73
N LYS A 106 -20.77 -8.10 11.48
CA LYS A 106 -20.50 -7.31 12.70
C LYS A 106 -20.44 -5.81 12.39
N THR A 107 -19.79 -5.41 11.30
CA THR A 107 -19.70 -4.00 10.89
C THR A 107 -21.09 -3.42 10.57
N ASN A 108 -21.95 -4.19 9.89
CA ASN A 108 -23.29 -3.72 9.51
C ASN A 108 -24.27 -3.61 10.69
N GLN A 109 -23.98 -4.25 11.81
CA GLN A 109 -24.82 -4.18 13.03
C GLN A 109 -24.57 -2.90 13.86
N HIS A 110 -23.50 -2.16 13.59
CA HIS A 110 -23.09 -1.00 14.38
C HIS A 110 -22.97 0.27 13.50
N PRO A 111 -23.41 1.44 14.01
CA PRO A 111 -23.20 2.71 13.32
C PRO A 111 -21.72 3.10 13.41
N VAL A 112 -20.99 2.96 12.30
CA VAL A 112 -19.58 3.35 12.23
C VAL A 112 -19.43 4.85 12.06
N LYS A 113 -18.80 5.52 13.04
CA LYS A 113 -18.46 6.95 13.02
C LYS A 113 -17.09 7.17 12.36
N VAL A 114 -16.08 6.39 12.78
CA VAL A 114 -14.72 6.49 12.28
C VAL A 114 -14.30 5.15 11.66
N ASN A 115 -14.16 5.13 10.34
CA ASN A 115 -13.77 3.94 9.59
C ASN A 115 -12.27 3.98 9.23
N LEU A 116 -11.47 3.19 9.95
CA LEU A 116 -10.03 3.02 9.73
C LEU A 116 -9.70 1.67 9.08
N SER A 117 -10.68 0.85 8.67
CA SER A 117 -10.45 -0.51 8.17
C SER A 117 -10.00 -0.58 6.71
N GLY A 118 -10.31 0.44 5.92
CA GLY A 118 -10.04 0.48 4.49
C GLY A 118 -8.56 0.60 4.13
N ALA A 119 -8.28 0.64 2.82
CA ALA A 119 -6.99 1.00 2.26
C ALA A 119 -7.22 1.90 1.03
N HIS A 120 -7.79 3.07 1.26
CA HIS A 120 -8.10 4.07 0.24
C HIS A 120 -7.98 5.48 0.83
N ALA A 121 -7.74 6.45 -0.02
CA ALA A 121 -7.70 7.85 0.38
C ALA A 121 -9.13 8.42 0.51
N ALA A 122 -9.24 9.52 1.25
CA ALA A 122 -10.50 10.26 1.33
C ALA A 122 -10.94 10.78 -0.05
N PRO A 123 -12.24 10.86 -0.35
CA PRO A 123 -12.74 11.35 -1.64
C PRO A 123 -12.19 12.73 -2.03
N SER A 124 -11.96 13.61 -1.06
CA SER A 124 -11.39 14.96 -1.27
C SER A 124 -9.92 14.97 -1.75
N LEU A 125 -9.24 13.83 -1.71
CA LEU A 125 -7.86 13.70 -2.16
C LEU A 125 -7.75 13.26 -3.62
N TYR A 126 -8.85 12.87 -4.27
CA TYR A 126 -8.88 12.50 -5.68
C TYR A 126 -9.25 13.66 -6.59
N LEU A 127 -8.99 13.54 -7.89
CA LEU A 127 -9.25 14.56 -8.90
C LEU A 127 -10.73 14.55 -9.37
N ALA A 128 -11.69 14.69 -8.45
CA ALA A 128 -13.12 14.58 -8.75
C ALA A 128 -13.59 15.60 -9.83
N GLN A 129 -13.08 16.84 -9.79
CA GLN A 129 -13.47 17.87 -10.75
C GLN A 129 -12.93 17.56 -12.16
N GLU A 130 -11.70 17.07 -12.27
CA GLU A 130 -11.12 16.63 -13.53
C GLU A 130 -11.88 15.44 -14.12
N MET A 131 -12.29 14.50 -13.27
CA MET A 131 -13.14 13.37 -13.70
C MET A 131 -14.47 13.86 -14.27
N LYS A 132 -15.12 14.80 -13.58
CA LYS A 132 -16.40 15.41 -14.04
C LYS A 132 -16.23 16.09 -15.38
N ILE A 133 -15.22 16.98 -15.51
CA ILE A 133 -14.97 17.74 -16.75
C ILE A 133 -14.69 16.79 -17.91
N ASN A 134 -13.74 15.86 -17.75
CA ASN A 134 -13.35 14.95 -18.83
C ASN A 134 -14.45 13.94 -19.14
N GLY A 135 -15.22 13.48 -18.15
CA GLY A 135 -16.36 12.61 -18.37
C GLY A 135 -17.47 13.27 -19.19
N SER A 136 -17.82 14.51 -18.86
CA SER A 136 -18.82 15.29 -19.63
C SER A 136 -18.31 15.60 -21.05
N LYS A 137 -17.01 15.94 -21.19
CA LYS A 137 -16.40 16.16 -22.49
C LYS A 137 -16.42 14.92 -23.36
N ALA A 138 -16.05 13.76 -22.80
CA ALA A 138 -16.01 12.50 -23.51
C ALA A 138 -17.38 12.13 -24.11
N LEU A 139 -18.46 12.29 -23.34
CA LEU A 139 -19.83 12.02 -23.82
C LEU A 139 -20.29 13.01 -24.89
N ARG A 140 -19.90 14.29 -24.79
CA ARG A 140 -20.21 15.30 -25.80
C ARG A 140 -19.47 15.07 -27.11
N ASP A 141 -18.17 14.75 -27.01
CA ASP A 141 -17.29 14.60 -28.20
C ASP A 141 -17.47 13.22 -28.86
N GLN A 142 -17.94 12.22 -28.12
CA GLN A 142 -18.18 10.84 -28.56
C GLN A 142 -19.56 10.36 -28.08
N PRO A 143 -20.67 10.82 -28.68
CA PRO A 143 -22.03 10.50 -28.22
C PRO A 143 -22.35 9.00 -28.26
N ASP A 144 -21.69 8.26 -29.14
CA ASP A 144 -21.87 6.81 -29.30
C ASP A 144 -21.13 5.99 -28.24
N LEU A 145 -20.34 6.62 -27.36
CA LEU A 145 -19.45 5.93 -26.40
C LEU A 145 -20.19 4.93 -25.49
N LEU A 146 -21.44 5.23 -25.14
CA LEU A 146 -22.27 4.36 -24.28
C LEU A 146 -23.13 3.32 -25.05
N VAL A 147 -23.28 3.47 -26.37
CA VAL A 147 -24.16 2.64 -27.17
C VAL A 147 -23.42 1.70 -28.13
N LYS A 148 -22.14 1.92 -28.38
CA LYS A 148 -21.29 1.02 -29.14
C LYS A 148 -20.67 -0.06 -28.24
N PRO A 149 -20.53 -1.30 -28.74
CA PRO A 149 -19.76 -2.31 -28.02
C PRO A 149 -18.33 -1.85 -27.83
N PRO A 150 -17.80 -1.87 -26.58
CA PRO A 150 -16.43 -1.47 -26.31
C PRO A 150 -15.42 -2.49 -26.84
N SER A 151 -14.17 -2.04 -27.05
CA SER A 151 -13.07 -2.92 -27.41
C SER A 151 -12.85 -4.00 -26.36
N PHE A 152 -12.75 -5.26 -26.80
CA PHE A 152 -12.55 -6.37 -25.87
C PHE A 152 -11.16 -6.39 -25.19
N ILE A 153 -10.16 -5.69 -25.74
CA ILE A 153 -8.84 -5.56 -25.12
C ILE A 153 -8.67 -4.25 -24.33
N GLY A 154 -9.65 -3.34 -24.41
CA GLY A 154 -9.63 -2.03 -23.80
C GLY A 154 -9.30 -0.91 -24.78
N ASN A 155 -9.53 0.33 -24.39
CA ASN A 155 -9.34 1.53 -25.20
C ASN A 155 -7.88 1.68 -25.65
N PRO A 156 -7.58 1.77 -26.96
CA PRO A 156 -6.21 1.79 -27.49
C PRO A 156 -5.41 3.03 -27.01
N HIS A 157 -6.05 4.18 -26.89
CA HIS A 157 -5.39 5.40 -26.40
C HIS A 157 -5.00 5.24 -24.93
N PHE A 158 -5.90 4.72 -24.11
CA PHE A 158 -5.63 4.46 -22.69
C PHE A 158 -4.49 3.47 -22.49
N ARG A 159 -4.45 2.36 -23.25
CA ARG A 159 -3.35 1.39 -23.19
C ARG A 159 -1.99 2.03 -23.54
N LYS A 160 -1.93 2.95 -24.52
CA LYS A 160 -0.72 3.71 -24.83
C LYS A 160 -0.28 4.62 -23.66
N ILE A 161 -1.22 5.25 -22.96
CA ILE A 161 -0.92 6.05 -21.76
C ILE A 161 -0.36 5.14 -20.65
N LEU A 162 -0.96 3.99 -20.41
CA LEU A 162 -0.47 3.03 -19.40
C LEU A 162 0.93 2.51 -19.74
N ALA A 163 1.19 2.11 -20.98
CA ALA A 163 2.53 1.68 -21.44
C ALA A 163 3.60 2.76 -21.20
N ARG A 164 3.29 4.01 -21.54
CA ARG A 164 4.20 5.15 -21.28
C ARG A 164 4.46 5.34 -19.79
N ARG A 165 3.42 5.21 -18.96
CA ARG A 165 3.55 5.37 -17.51
C ARG A 165 4.29 4.20 -16.85
N ALA A 166 4.18 3.00 -17.39
CA ALA A 166 4.88 1.82 -16.89
C ALA A 166 6.42 1.96 -16.95
N ILE A 167 6.94 2.83 -17.84
CA ILE A 167 8.38 3.14 -17.92
C ILE A 167 8.92 3.66 -16.58
N SER A 168 8.14 4.42 -15.81
CA SER A 168 8.57 4.90 -14.48
C SER A 168 8.72 3.79 -13.44
N SER A 169 8.18 2.60 -13.68
CA SER A 169 8.35 1.39 -12.88
C SER A 169 9.36 0.42 -13.50
N GLY A 170 10.18 0.89 -14.44
CA GLY A 170 11.18 0.07 -15.14
C GLY A 170 10.61 -0.90 -16.18
N LEU A 171 9.33 -0.79 -16.53
CA LEU A 171 8.67 -1.72 -17.44
C LEU A 171 8.72 -1.23 -18.89
N ALA A 172 9.33 -2.02 -19.77
CA ALA A 172 9.34 -1.83 -21.22
C ALA A 172 8.27 -2.74 -21.86
N ILE A 173 6.99 -2.36 -21.77
CA ILE A 173 5.85 -3.10 -22.29
C ILE A 173 5.14 -2.31 -23.39
N ASN A 174 4.67 -3.02 -24.42
CA ASN A 174 3.88 -2.44 -25.48
C ASN A 174 2.41 -2.30 -25.08
N ALA A 175 1.71 -1.35 -25.70
CA ALA A 175 0.28 -1.18 -25.44
C ALA A 175 -0.54 -2.45 -25.75
N ASP A 176 -0.09 -3.29 -26.67
CA ASP A 176 -0.79 -4.53 -27.06
C ASP A 176 -0.62 -5.66 -26.03
N GLU A 177 0.35 -5.55 -25.14
CA GLU A 177 0.54 -6.47 -23.99
C GLU A 177 -0.33 -6.10 -22.78
N ILE A 178 -1.00 -4.94 -22.83
CA ILE A 178 -1.84 -4.44 -21.73
C ILE A 178 -3.29 -4.89 -21.93
N LEU A 179 -3.82 -5.56 -20.91
CA LEU A 179 -5.24 -5.90 -20.79
C LEU A 179 -5.88 -5.07 -19.68
N ILE A 180 -6.99 -4.40 -20.00
CA ILE A 180 -7.75 -3.63 -19.01
C ILE A 180 -8.64 -4.58 -18.20
N THR A 181 -8.72 -4.35 -16.88
CA THR A 181 -9.50 -5.16 -15.95
C THR A 181 -10.39 -4.29 -15.05
N GLN A 182 -11.39 -4.90 -14.41
CA GLN A 182 -12.25 -4.24 -13.41
C GLN A 182 -11.54 -4.16 -12.05
N GLY A 183 -10.44 -3.37 -11.99
CA GLY A 183 -9.57 -3.24 -10.82
C GLY A 183 -8.59 -4.41 -10.65
N GLY A 184 -7.74 -4.31 -9.63
CA GLY A 184 -6.70 -5.30 -9.34
C GLY A 184 -7.25 -6.69 -8.98
N THR A 185 -8.40 -6.77 -8.32
CA THR A 185 -9.02 -8.05 -7.94
C THR A 185 -9.31 -8.93 -9.14
N GLN A 186 -9.85 -8.38 -10.24
CA GLN A 186 -10.05 -9.15 -11.46
C GLN A 186 -8.71 -9.53 -12.11
N ALA A 187 -7.72 -8.64 -12.09
CA ALA A 187 -6.40 -8.95 -12.62
C ALA A 187 -5.75 -10.14 -11.89
N LEU A 188 -5.79 -10.16 -10.56
CA LEU A 188 -5.28 -11.26 -9.74
C LEU A 188 -6.05 -12.58 -9.99
N ASN A 189 -7.38 -12.52 -10.07
CA ASN A 189 -8.21 -13.68 -10.36
C ASN A 189 -7.88 -14.29 -11.73
N LEU A 190 -7.75 -13.46 -12.76
CA LEU A 190 -7.37 -13.89 -14.10
C LEU A 190 -5.95 -14.46 -14.14
N ALA A 191 -5.00 -13.82 -13.44
CA ALA A 191 -3.63 -14.28 -13.34
C ALA A 191 -3.56 -15.68 -12.73
N LEU A 192 -4.20 -15.89 -11.58
CA LEU A 192 -4.27 -17.20 -10.91
C LEU A 192 -4.91 -18.27 -11.82
N LYS A 193 -6.08 -17.99 -12.40
CA LYS A 193 -6.73 -18.90 -13.35
C LYS A 193 -5.88 -19.26 -14.57
N ALA A 194 -4.99 -18.36 -14.98
CA ALA A 194 -4.12 -18.63 -16.12
C ALA A 194 -3.01 -19.63 -15.80
N VAL A 195 -2.54 -19.67 -14.55
CA VAL A 195 -1.34 -20.43 -14.18
C VAL A 195 -1.62 -21.63 -13.27
N THR A 196 -2.85 -21.77 -12.75
CA THR A 196 -3.22 -22.83 -11.79
C THR A 196 -4.47 -23.60 -12.22
N GLN A 197 -4.71 -24.73 -11.55
CA GLN A 197 -5.91 -25.56 -11.56
C GLN A 197 -6.40 -25.74 -10.12
N PRO A 198 -7.71 -26.05 -9.87
CA PRO A 198 -8.21 -26.40 -8.55
C PRO A 198 -7.33 -27.46 -7.87
N GLY A 199 -7.01 -27.27 -6.59
CA GLY A 199 -6.13 -28.13 -5.81
C GLY A 199 -4.63 -27.81 -5.92
N ASP A 200 -4.21 -26.95 -6.85
CA ASP A 200 -2.81 -26.50 -6.93
C ASP A 200 -2.41 -25.65 -5.73
N THR A 201 -1.12 -25.69 -5.43
CA THR A 201 -0.54 -24.92 -4.32
C THR A 201 0.09 -23.61 -4.84
N VAL A 202 -0.24 -22.51 -4.15
CA VAL A 202 0.25 -21.16 -4.41
C VAL A 202 0.98 -20.66 -3.16
N ALA A 203 2.21 -20.16 -3.33
CA ALA A 203 2.92 -19.45 -2.28
C ALA A 203 2.43 -18.00 -2.20
N ILE A 204 2.25 -17.50 -0.98
CA ILE A 204 1.81 -16.14 -0.70
C ILE A 204 2.61 -15.53 0.44
N GLU A 205 2.67 -14.21 0.49
CA GLU A 205 3.22 -13.47 1.63
C GLU A 205 2.36 -13.69 2.89
N SER A 206 2.99 -13.68 4.06
CA SER A 206 2.30 -13.78 5.35
C SER A 206 2.80 -12.70 6.31
N PRO A 207 1.94 -11.76 6.75
CA PRO A 207 0.52 -11.60 6.39
C PRO A 207 0.32 -11.09 4.96
N THR A 208 -0.86 -11.31 4.39
CA THR A 208 -1.22 -10.86 3.04
C THR A 208 -2.59 -10.20 2.97
N PHE A 209 -2.91 -9.59 1.84
CA PHE A 209 -4.22 -8.96 1.60
C PHE A 209 -5.34 -10.02 1.59
N TYR A 210 -6.34 -9.85 2.47
CA TYR A 210 -7.45 -10.80 2.60
C TYR A 210 -8.24 -11.05 1.31
N GLY A 211 -8.32 -10.06 0.41
CA GLY A 211 -8.96 -10.27 -0.90
C GLY A 211 -8.20 -11.26 -1.80
N LEU A 212 -6.87 -11.40 -1.65
CA LEU A 212 -6.12 -12.47 -2.30
C LEU A 212 -6.51 -13.84 -1.71
N LEU A 213 -6.61 -13.95 -0.39
CA LEU A 213 -7.07 -15.18 0.27
C LEU A 213 -8.45 -15.59 -0.22
N GLN A 214 -9.39 -14.63 -0.36
CA GLN A 214 -10.72 -14.90 -0.92
C GLN A 214 -10.68 -15.38 -2.37
N ILE A 215 -9.78 -14.82 -3.20
CA ILE A 215 -9.61 -15.28 -4.59
C ILE A 215 -9.11 -16.73 -4.60
N LEU A 216 -8.09 -17.04 -3.80
CA LEU A 216 -7.54 -18.40 -3.71
C LEU A 216 -8.60 -19.41 -3.26
N GLU A 217 -9.40 -19.07 -2.23
CA GLU A 217 -10.51 -19.91 -1.77
C GLU A 217 -11.55 -20.12 -2.85
N SER A 218 -11.94 -19.05 -3.58
CA SER A 218 -12.92 -19.15 -4.68
C SER A 218 -12.45 -19.97 -5.87
N LEU A 219 -11.17 -20.26 -5.95
CA LEU A 219 -10.55 -21.06 -7.01
C LEU A 219 -10.12 -22.46 -6.53
N ASP A 220 -10.52 -22.85 -5.32
CA ASP A 220 -10.15 -24.12 -4.68
C ASP A 220 -8.62 -24.36 -4.66
N LEU A 221 -7.84 -23.29 -4.41
CA LEU A 221 -6.38 -23.34 -4.34
C LEU A 221 -5.91 -23.52 -2.90
N ARG A 222 -4.78 -24.23 -2.76
CA ARG A 222 -4.06 -24.31 -1.48
C ARG A 222 -3.06 -23.16 -1.37
N ALA A 223 -2.94 -22.59 -0.18
CA ALA A 223 -1.93 -21.58 0.11
C ALA A 223 -0.82 -22.13 1.00
N VAL A 224 0.42 -21.81 0.66
CA VAL A 224 1.58 -21.87 1.57
C VAL A 224 1.94 -20.46 1.93
N GLU A 225 1.80 -20.11 3.20
CA GLU A 225 2.13 -18.80 3.73
C GLU A 225 3.64 -18.72 4.00
N ILE A 226 4.32 -17.79 3.33
CA ILE A 226 5.76 -17.57 3.47
C ILE A 226 5.98 -16.34 4.36
N PRO A 227 6.78 -16.43 5.43
CA PRO A 227 7.08 -15.30 6.30
C PRO A 227 7.56 -14.09 5.50
N THR A 228 7.04 -12.92 5.84
CA THR A 228 7.32 -11.67 5.12
C THR A 228 7.88 -10.65 6.09
N ASN A 229 9.03 -10.13 5.74
CA ASN A 229 9.77 -9.14 6.51
C ASN A 229 9.31 -7.72 6.16
N THR A 230 9.23 -6.83 7.14
CA THR A 230 8.81 -5.44 6.96
C THR A 230 9.78 -4.61 6.11
N ASN A 231 11.04 -5.03 5.97
CA ASN A 231 12.08 -4.30 5.23
C ASN A 231 12.45 -4.96 3.89
N THR A 232 12.38 -6.31 3.82
CA THR A 232 12.91 -7.04 2.65
C THR A 232 11.85 -7.76 1.84
N GLY A 233 10.59 -7.76 2.28
CA GLY A 233 9.49 -8.49 1.64
C GLY A 233 9.48 -9.97 1.99
N ILE A 234 8.97 -10.81 1.11
CA ILE A 234 8.90 -12.26 1.30
C ILE A 234 10.27 -12.87 1.58
N SER A 235 10.38 -13.79 2.56
CA SER A 235 11.63 -14.52 2.84
C SER A 235 11.94 -15.47 1.70
N LEU A 236 13.04 -15.20 0.99
CA LEU A 236 13.48 -16.04 -0.12
C LEU A 236 13.92 -17.43 0.36
N GLU A 237 14.61 -17.49 1.50
CA GLU A 237 15.05 -18.76 2.09
C GLU A 237 13.87 -19.65 2.48
N ALA A 238 12.86 -19.08 3.13
CA ALA A 238 11.65 -19.83 3.48
C ALA A 238 10.86 -20.25 2.23
N PHE A 239 10.84 -19.43 1.18
CA PHE A 239 10.22 -19.77 -0.09
C PHE A 239 10.95 -20.90 -0.82
N GLU A 240 12.28 -20.87 -0.86
CA GLU A 240 13.11 -21.93 -1.42
C GLU A 240 12.88 -23.28 -0.69
N LEU A 241 12.86 -23.27 0.65
CA LEU A 241 12.55 -24.45 1.47
C LEU A 241 11.14 -24.98 1.17
N ALA A 242 10.14 -24.10 1.12
CA ALA A 242 8.75 -24.47 0.80
C ALA A 242 8.65 -25.12 -0.58
N SER A 243 9.40 -24.62 -1.58
CA SER A 243 9.39 -25.14 -2.95
C SER A 243 9.98 -26.56 -3.07
N GLN A 244 10.87 -26.94 -2.14
CA GLN A 244 11.41 -28.31 -2.06
C GLN A 244 10.39 -29.32 -1.50
N VAL A 245 9.47 -28.85 -0.61
CA VAL A 245 8.47 -29.67 0.07
C VAL A 245 7.16 -29.72 -0.72
N TYR A 246 6.73 -28.58 -1.27
CA TYR A 246 5.47 -28.42 -1.96
C TYR A 246 5.66 -28.18 -3.43
N LYS A 247 4.80 -28.78 -4.27
CA LYS A 247 4.74 -28.50 -5.71
C LYS A 247 4.07 -27.16 -5.95
N ILE A 248 4.79 -26.06 -5.72
CA ILE A 248 4.28 -24.71 -5.88
C ILE A 248 4.12 -24.39 -7.36
N LYS A 249 2.95 -23.93 -7.79
CA LYS A 249 2.63 -23.55 -9.17
C LYS A 249 2.84 -22.07 -9.44
N ALA A 250 2.56 -21.25 -8.44
CA ALA A 250 2.73 -19.81 -8.54
C ALA A 250 3.10 -19.21 -7.18
N VAL A 251 3.73 -18.05 -7.20
CA VAL A 251 3.90 -17.18 -6.05
C VAL A 251 3.22 -15.84 -6.33
N VAL A 252 2.44 -15.34 -5.36
CA VAL A 252 1.83 -14.00 -5.42
C VAL A 252 2.55 -13.10 -4.44
N VAL A 253 3.10 -12.00 -4.93
CA VAL A 253 3.86 -11.03 -4.13
C VAL A 253 3.44 -9.60 -4.42
N MET A 254 3.59 -8.73 -3.42
CA MET A 254 3.47 -7.28 -3.53
C MET A 254 4.84 -6.65 -3.23
N PRO A 255 5.76 -6.60 -4.20
CA PRO A 255 7.14 -6.17 -3.95
C PRO A 255 7.28 -4.70 -3.55
N ASN A 256 6.28 -3.87 -3.88
CA ASN A 256 6.26 -2.44 -3.64
C ASN A 256 5.07 -2.06 -2.76
N LEU A 257 5.33 -1.68 -1.51
CA LEU A 257 4.31 -1.33 -0.50
C LEU A 257 3.33 -2.47 -0.21
N GLN A 258 3.85 -3.58 0.24
CA GLN A 258 3.09 -4.77 0.62
C GLN A 258 1.92 -4.45 1.57
N ASN A 259 0.79 -5.03 1.35
CA ASN A 259 -0.38 -4.89 2.21
C ASN A 259 -0.59 -6.17 3.02
N PRO A 260 -0.43 -6.11 4.38
CA PRO A 260 -0.57 -4.91 5.22
C PRO A 260 0.73 -4.27 5.72
N LEU A 261 1.90 -4.89 5.55
CA LEU A 261 3.15 -4.50 6.21
C LEU A 261 3.74 -3.17 5.68
N GLY A 262 3.49 -2.85 4.40
CA GLY A 262 4.10 -1.70 3.73
C GLY A 262 5.53 -1.95 3.30
N SER A 263 6.03 -3.19 3.34
CA SER A 263 7.40 -3.52 2.94
C SER A 263 7.69 -3.17 1.48
N ILE A 264 8.94 -2.83 1.20
CA ILE A 264 9.46 -2.62 -0.16
C ILE A 264 10.62 -3.59 -0.36
N MET A 265 10.43 -4.53 -1.29
CA MET A 265 11.45 -5.53 -1.58
C MET A 265 12.66 -4.88 -2.29
N PRO A 266 13.89 -5.07 -1.79
CA PRO A 266 15.10 -4.61 -2.46
C PRO A 266 15.25 -5.21 -3.87
N GLU A 267 15.83 -4.45 -4.80
CA GLU A 267 15.98 -4.90 -6.19
C GLU A 267 16.79 -6.20 -6.31
N VAL A 268 17.78 -6.40 -5.43
CA VAL A 268 18.55 -7.64 -5.38
C VAL A 268 17.66 -8.85 -5.07
N ASN A 269 16.67 -8.70 -4.20
CA ASN A 269 15.72 -9.75 -3.85
C ASN A 269 14.69 -9.99 -4.98
N LYS A 270 14.24 -8.92 -5.65
CA LYS A 270 13.39 -9.04 -6.84
C LYS A 270 14.08 -9.87 -7.95
N ARG A 271 15.35 -9.58 -8.22
CA ARG A 271 16.15 -10.35 -9.18
C ARG A 271 16.30 -11.82 -8.79
N LYS A 272 16.65 -12.08 -7.53
CA LYS A 272 16.80 -13.45 -7.01
C LYS A 272 15.48 -14.21 -7.14
N LEU A 273 14.36 -13.61 -6.73
CA LEU A 273 13.04 -14.23 -6.83
C LEU A 273 12.66 -14.52 -8.30
N ALA A 274 12.86 -13.55 -9.20
CA ALA A 274 12.57 -13.73 -10.63
C ALA A 274 13.39 -14.86 -11.24
N PHE A 275 14.69 -14.90 -10.95
CA PHE A 275 15.59 -15.95 -11.43
C PHE A 275 15.21 -17.33 -10.86
N PHE A 276 15.06 -17.45 -9.56
CA PHE A 276 14.69 -18.71 -8.90
C PHE A 276 13.38 -19.28 -9.46
N CYS A 277 12.33 -18.44 -9.57
CA CYS A 277 11.05 -18.88 -10.10
C CYS A 277 11.10 -19.30 -11.57
N GLN A 278 11.96 -18.64 -12.38
CA GLN A 278 12.19 -19.06 -13.76
C GLN A 278 12.83 -20.45 -13.82
N GLU A 279 13.87 -20.71 -13.03
CA GLU A 279 14.57 -22.00 -12.97
C GLU A 279 13.65 -23.13 -12.48
N GLN A 280 12.79 -22.84 -11.50
CA GLN A 280 11.86 -23.83 -10.94
C GLN A 280 10.55 -23.97 -11.72
N GLY A 281 10.31 -23.17 -12.76
CA GLY A 281 9.07 -23.17 -13.53
C GLY A 281 7.86 -22.66 -12.72
N ILE A 282 8.08 -21.86 -11.66
CA ILE A 282 7.04 -21.27 -10.81
C ILE A 282 6.62 -19.95 -11.43
N ALA A 283 5.32 -19.74 -11.67
CA ALA A 283 4.79 -18.46 -12.16
C ALA A 283 4.87 -17.39 -11.06
N ILE A 284 5.22 -16.16 -11.42
CA ILE A 284 5.13 -15.01 -10.50
C ILE A 284 3.91 -14.17 -10.87
N ILE A 285 3.10 -13.85 -9.86
CA ILE A 285 2.03 -12.85 -9.97
C ILE A 285 2.43 -11.68 -9.07
N GLU A 286 2.73 -10.56 -9.70
CA GLU A 286 3.09 -9.30 -9.04
C GLU A 286 1.86 -8.42 -8.90
N ASP A 287 1.47 -8.09 -7.66
CA ASP A 287 0.45 -7.08 -7.37
C ASP A 287 1.11 -5.73 -7.09
N ASP A 288 1.03 -4.80 -8.04
CA ASP A 288 1.54 -3.43 -7.91
C ASP A 288 0.42 -2.39 -7.69
N THR A 289 -0.55 -2.73 -6.85
CA THR A 289 -1.68 -1.85 -6.52
C THR A 289 -1.26 -0.57 -5.82
N PHE A 290 -0.19 -0.59 -5.04
CA PHE A 290 0.28 0.54 -4.23
C PHE A 290 1.58 1.17 -4.71
N GLY A 291 2.32 0.59 -5.64
CA GLY A 291 3.66 1.05 -6.02
C GLY A 291 3.74 2.52 -6.42
N SER A 292 2.71 3.05 -7.08
CA SER A 292 2.65 4.49 -7.39
C SER A 292 2.52 5.41 -6.16
N LEU A 293 2.35 4.88 -4.94
CA LEU A 293 2.27 5.63 -3.68
C LEU A 293 3.56 5.56 -2.86
N MET A 294 4.62 4.99 -3.40
CA MET A 294 5.95 5.05 -2.78
C MET A 294 6.44 6.49 -2.66
N ASP A 295 7.08 6.81 -1.53
CA ASP A 295 7.51 8.17 -1.20
C ASP A 295 8.96 8.46 -1.64
N ASN A 296 9.58 7.56 -2.38
CA ASN A 296 10.95 7.66 -2.81
C ASN A 296 11.13 8.71 -3.93
N GLU A 297 12.22 9.48 -3.85
CA GLU A 297 12.64 10.41 -4.90
C GLU A 297 13.07 9.65 -6.17
N THR A 298 13.67 8.47 -6.00
CA THR A 298 14.06 7.58 -7.10
C THR A 298 12.96 6.54 -7.35
N PRO A 299 12.48 6.39 -8.58
CA PRO A 299 11.56 5.30 -8.92
C PRO A 299 12.16 3.94 -8.58
N ILE A 300 11.37 3.06 -7.97
CA ILE A 300 11.75 1.67 -7.70
C ILE A 300 11.14 0.80 -8.79
N ASN A 301 11.95 -0.06 -9.38
CA ASN A 301 11.50 -0.96 -10.43
C ASN A 301 10.48 -1.97 -9.90
N ALA A 302 9.49 -2.30 -10.73
CA ALA A 302 8.65 -3.47 -10.55
C ALA A 302 9.49 -4.75 -10.63
N LEU A 303 9.04 -5.83 -10.02
CA LEU A 303 9.70 -7.14 -10.12
C LEU A 303 9.72 -7.61 -11.58
N LYS A 304 8.63 -7.37 -12.32
CA LYS A 304 8.55 -7.69 -13.76
C LYS A 304 9.65 -7.03 -14.61
N ALA A 305 10.27 -5.95 -14.16
CA ALA A 305 11.41 -5.34 -14.87
C ALA A 305 12.61 -6.29 -15.00
N TRP A 306 12.68 -7.33 -14.16
CA TRP A 306 13.71 -8.37 -14.14
C TRP A 306 13.29 -9.66 -14.84
N ASP A 307 12.11 -9.68 -15.46
CA ASP A 307 11.56 -10.83 -16.18
C ASP A 307 11.95 -10.79 -17.65
N HIS A 308 12.84 -11.67 -18.05
CA HIS A 308 13.28 -11.84 -19.44
C HIS A 308 12.63 -13.05 -20.14
N SER A 309 11.82 -13.83 -19.42
CA SER A 309 11.21 -15.08 -19.92
C SER A 309 9.69 -14.99 -20.12
N GLY A 310 9.09 -13.86 -19.75
CA GLY A 310 7.64 -13.71 -19.69
C GLY A 310 7.00 -14.46 -18.53
N ASN A 311 7.77 -14.80 -17.48
CA ASN A 311 7.31 -15.59 -16.33
C ASN A 311 6.61 -14.77 -15.24
N VAL A 312 6.57 -13.44 -15.36
CA VAL A 312 5.89 -12.54 -14.41
C VAL A 312 4.62 -11.99 -15.01
N ILE A 313 3.49 -12.23 -14.35
CA ILE A 313 2.22 -11.55 -14.60
C ILE A 313 2.15 -10.32 -13.70
N TYR A 314 2.21 -9.15 -14.29
CA TYR A 314 2.09 -7.87 -13.59
C TYR A 314 0.63 -7.43 -13.52
N CYS A 315 0.14 -7.14 -12.32
CA CYS A 315 -1.21 -6.67 -12.04
C CYS A 315 -1.17 -5.31 -11.35
N ALA A 316 -1.91 -4.33 -11.87
CA ALA A 316 -1.96 -2.99 -11.31
C ALA A 316 -3.39 -2.46 -11.18
N SER A 317 -3.57 -1.50 -10.30
CA SER A 317 -4.87 -0.88 -10.03
C SER A 317 -4.77 0.64 -9.96
N LEU A 318 -5.75 1.32 -10.54
CA LEU A 318 -5.86 2.79 -10.45
C LEU A 318 -6.80 3.25 -9.32
N THR A 319 -7.37 2.32 -8.57
CA THR A 319 -8.33 2.63 -7.48
C THR A 319 -7.70 3.39 -6.32
N LYS A 320 -6.38 3.32 -6.16
CA LYS A 320 -5.66 3.99 -5.07
C LYS A 320 -5.14 5.38 -5.44
N THR A 321 -4.91 5.62 -6.71
CA THR A 321 -4.22 6.83 -7.20
C THR A 321 -5.08 7.73 -8.07
N LEU A 322 -6.07 7.18 -8.79
CA LEU A 322 -6.90 7.93 -9.72
C LEU A 322 -8.32 8.11 -9.19
N ALA A 323 -9.07 7.02 -9.07
CA ALA A 323 -10.45 7.06 -8.56
C ALA A 323 -10.95 5.65 -8.23
N PRO A 324 -11.40 5.38 -6.98
CA PRO A 324 -11.97 4.08 -6.61
C PRO A 324 -13.23 3.73 -7.43
N GLY A 325 -14.07 4.72 -7.74
CA GLY A 325 -15.36 4.54 -8.42
C GLY A 325 -15.25 4.17 -9.90
N LEU A 326 -14.12 4.43 -10.57
CA LEU A 326 -13.94 4.03 -11.97
C LEU A 326 -13.69 2.53 -12.14
N ARG A 327 -13.32 1.82 -11.10
CA ARG A 327 -13.06 0.38 -11.10
C ARG A 327 -12.09 -0.08 -12.19
N ILE A 328 -11.01 0.67 -12.43
CA ILE A 328 -10.02 0.35 -13.45
C ILE A 328 -8.79 -0.29 -12.82
N GLY A 329 -8.39 -1.43 -13.38
CA GLY A 329 -7.08 -2.06 -13.26
C GLY A 329 -6.54 -2.42 -14.63
N TRP A 330 -5.34 -2.95 -14.66
CA TRP A 330 -4.73 -3.47 -15.88
C TRP A 330 -3.65 -4.50 -15.53
N MET A 331 -3.28 -5.29 -16.53
CA MET A 331 -2.27 -6.32 -16.37
C MET A 331 -1.44 -6.52 -17.64
N SER A 332 -0.23 -7.02 -17.47
CA SER A 332 0.63 -7.53 -18.54
C SER A 332 1.04 -8.97 -18.18
N ALA A 333 0.54 -9.93 -18.96
CA ALA A 333 0.55 -11.33 -18.56
C ALA A 333 1.69 -12.16 -19.18
N GLY A 334 2.68 -11.51 -19.82
CA GLY A 334 3.84 -12.20 -20.41
C GLY A 334 3.43 -13.37 -21.30
N ARG A 335 4.02 -14.54 -21.09
CA ARG A 335 3.74 -15.75 -21.90
C ARG A 335 2.31 -16.27 -21.78
N TRP A 336 1.54 -15.84 -20.77
CA TRP A 336 0.13 -16.24 -20.62
C TRP A 336 -0.86 -15.24 -21.22
N HIS A 337 -0.38 -14.24 -21.98
CA HIS A 337 -1.23 -13.16 -22.50
C HIS A 337 -2.48 -13.68 -23.25
N ALA A 338 -2.30 -14.59 -24.20
CA ALA A 338 -3.43 -15.15 -24.97
C ALA A 338 -4.43 -15.89 -24.07
N ARG A 339 -3.95 -16.66 -23.10
CA ARG A 339 -4.81 -17.39 -22.15
C ARG A 339 -5.60 -16.44 -21.26
N VAL A 340 -4.95 -15.42 -20.69
CA VAL A 340 -5.60 -14.40 -19.87
C VAL A 340 -6.64 -13.63 -20.67
N GLN A 341 -6.33 -13.29 -21.91
CA GLN A 341 -7.26 -12.61 -22.82
C GLN A 341 -8.54 -13.42 -23.03
N MET A 342 -8.44 -14.74 -23.27
CA MET A 342 -9.59 -15.63 -23.41
C MET A 342 -10.37 -15.79 -22.10
N LEU A 343 -9.69 -15.97 -20.96
CA LEU A 343 -10.33 -16.03 -19.65
C LEU A 343 -11.11 -14.75 -19.34
N ARG A 344 -10.54 -13.58 -19.62
CA ARG A 344 -11.22 -12.31 -19.46
C ARG A 344 -12.44 -12.19 -20.38
N PHE A 345 -12.29 -12.58 -21.64
CA PHE A 345 -13.40 -12.56 -22.62
C PHE A 345 -14.58 -13.40 -22.16
N THR A 346 -14.34 -14.56 -21.54
CA THR A 346 -15.42 -15.42 -21.02
C THR A 346 -16.08 -14.85 -19.76
N GLN A 347 -15.35 -14.08 -18.95
CA GLN A 347 -15.89 -13.50 -17.71
C GLN A 347 -16.71 -12.23 -17.94
N THR A 348 -16.21 -11.30 -18.74
CA THR A 348 -16.77 -9.94 -18.84
C THR A 348 -16.91 -9.43 -20.27
N ARG A 349 -16.50 -10.22 -21.30
CA ARG A 349 -16.42 -9.77 -22.70
C ARG A 349 -15.49 -8.56 -22.85
N SER A 350 -15.91 -7.41 -22.39
CA SER A 350 -15.18 -6.14 -22.43
C SER A 350 -15.45 -5.34 -21.14
N ASN A 351 -14.60 -4.36 -20.89
CA ASN A 351 -14.81 -3.38 -19.82
C ASN A 351 -15.39 -2.10 -20.40
N GLU A 352 -16.12 -1.37 -19.58
CA GLU A 352 -16.73 -0.09 -19.92
C GLU A 352 -15.68 0.87 -20.50
N GLU A 353 -16.00 1.50 -21.64
CA GLU A 353 -15.03 2.35 -22.36
C GLU A 353 -14.99 3.78 -21.79
N TRP A 354 -16.12 4.32 -21.36
CA TRP A 354 -16.20 5.65 -20.81
C TRP A 354 -15.25 5.91 -19.64
N PRO A 355 -15.15 5.06 -18.61
CA PRO A 355 -14.15 5.21 -17.54
C PRO A 355 -12.71 5.20 -18.06
N GLN A 356 -12.41 4.40 -19.10
CA GLN A 356 -11.09 4.33 -19.71
C GLN A 356 -10.71 5.61 -20.45
N VAL A 357 -11.67 6.22 -21.15
CA VAL A 357 -11.47 7.52 -21.82
C VAL A 357 -11.18 8.62 -20.80
N ILE A 358 -11.97 8.67 -19.71
CA ILE A 358 -11.72 9.63 -18.61
C ILE A 358 -10.32 9.43 -18.03
N ALA A 359 -9.98 8.18 -17.73
CA ALA A 359 -8.68 7.84 -17.16
C ALA A 359 -7.52 8.24 -18.08
N ALA A 360 -7.66 8.02 -19.41
CA ALA A 360 -6.66 8.41 -20.39
C ALA A 360 -6.42 9.92 -20.39
N GLU A 361 -7.48 10.72 -20.44
CA GLU A 361 -7.39 12.18 -20.45
C GLU A 361 -6.75 12.73 -19.18
N VAL A 362 -7.18 12.24 -18.02
CA VAL A 362 -6.64 12.69 -16.72
C VAL A 362 -5.19 12.27 -16.55
N MET A 363 -4.85 11.00 -16.84
CA MET A 363 -3.51 10.46 -16.66
C MET A 363 -2.51 10.95 -17.71
N GLY A 364 -2.98 11.29 -18.90
CA GLY A 364 -2.16 11.88 -19.97
C GLY A 364 -1.72 13.31 -19.67
N ALA A 365 -2.43 14.03 -18.82
CA ALA A 365 -2.12 15.41 -18.47
C ALA A 365 -0.99 15.51 -17.43
N SER A 366 -0.15 16.55 -17.54
CA SER A 366 0.93 16.84 -16.57
C SER A 366 0.42 17.06 -15.13
N LYS A 367 -0.84 17.46 -14.98
CA LYS A 367 -1.52 17.66 -13.70
C LYS A 367 -1.61 16.38 -12.87
N TYR A 368 -1.67 15.20 -13.51
CA TYR A 368 -1.74 13.91 -12.80
C TYR A 368 -0.45 13.61 -12.02
N ASN A 369 0.73 13.92 -12.54
CA ASN A 369 1.99 13.74 -11.82
C ASN A 369 2.06 14.64 -10.58
N ARG A 370 1.62 15.90 -10.71
CA ARG A 370 1.51 16.84 -9.57
C ARG A 370 0.51 16.34 -8.52
N HIS A 371 -0.60 15.75 -8.97
CA HIS A 371 -1.56 15.11 -8.09
C HIS A 371 -0.93 13.96 -7.29
N LEU A 372 -0.20 13.05 -7.95
CA LEU A 372 0.46 11.93 -7.26
C LEU A 372 1.46 12.43 -6.20
N GLN A 373 2.26 13.43 -6.51
CA GLN A 373 3.20 14.04 -5.55
C GLN A 373 2.46 14.64 -4.34
N ALA A 374 1.39 15.40 -4.61
CA ALA A 374 0.57 15.99 -3.56
C ALA A 374 -0.14 14.93 -2.71
N LEU A 375 -0.63 13.86 -3.34
CA LEU A 375 -1.30 12.74 -2.67
C LEU A 375 -0.32 12.01 -1.73
N ARG A 376 0.87 11.65 -2.21
CA ARG A 376 1.94 11.02 -1.41
C ARG A 376 2.28 11.87 -0.19
N LYS A 377 2.54 13.16 -0.39
CA LYS A 377 2.88 14.10 0.70
C LYS A 377 1.76 14.19 1.74
N LYS A 378 0.51 14.29 1.30
CA LYS A 378 -0.64 14.33 2.23
C LYS A 378 -0.78 13.04 3.03
N ILE A 379 -0.69 11.88 2.36
CA ILE A 379 -0.77 10.57 3.04
C ILE A 379 0.37 10.40 4.03
N LYS A 380 1.61 10.76 3.67
CA LYS A 380 2.77 10.73 4.58
C LYS A 380 2.53 11.55 5.85
N ASN A 381 2.06 12.79 5.70
CA ASN A 381 1.77 13.65 6.85
C ASN A 381 0.67 13.08 7.75
N GLN A 382 -0.38 12.50 7.16
CA GLN A 382 -1.45 11.84 7.92
C GLN A 382 -0.94 10.61 8.67
N LYS A 383 -0.16 9.77 7.97
CA LYS A 383 0.45 8.57 8.56
C LYS A 383 1.35 8.89 9.73
N ASN A 384 2.18 9.94 9.63
CA ASN A 384 3.04 10.39 10.72
C ASN A 384 2.23 10.86 11.93
N ARG A 385 1.12 11.56 11.72
CA ARG A 385 0.22 11.97 12.81
C ARG A 385 -0.43 10.77 13.49
N ILE A 386 -0.87 9.77 12.71
CA ILE A 386 -1.44 8.52 13.25
C ILE A 386 -0.36 7.74 14.02
N LYS A 387 0.87 7.61 13.49
CA LYS A 387 1.98 6.98 14.21
C LYS A 387 2.22 7.64 15.57
N LEU A 388 2.23 8.99 15.63
CA LEU A 388 2.40 9.74 16.86
C LEU A 388 1.23 9.50 17.84
N ALA A 389 0.01 9.48 17.38
CA ALA A 389 -1.17 9.18 18.20
C ALA A 389 -1.10 7.76 18.79
N VAL A 390 -0.74 6.77 17.97
CA VAL A 390 -0.55 5.38 18.43
C VAL A 390 0.56 5.33 19.49
N ALA A 391 1.71 5.98 19.25
CA ALA A 391 2.80 6.05 20.22
C ALA A 391 2.38 6.70 21.55
N THR A 392 1.46 7.66 21.50
CA THR A 392 0.99 8.40 22.67
C THR A 392 -0.09 7.64 23.45
N TYR A 393 -1.01 7.01 22.73
CA TYR A 393 -2.24 6.49 23.34
C TYR A 393 -2.23 4.97 23.57
N PHE A 394 -1.49 4.20 22.76
CA PHE A 394 -1.48 2.74 22.88
C PHE A 394 -0.58 2.26 24.04
N PRO A 395 -0.73 1.03 24.50
CA PRO A 395 0.10 0.51 25.59
C PRO A 395 1.57 0.33 25.18
N LEU A 396 2.46 0.31 26.20
CA LEU A 396 3.84 -0.11 26.02
C LEU A 396 3.91 -1.54 25.46
N GLY A 397 4.89 -1.80 24.59
CA GLY A 397 5.02 -3.08 23.89
C GLY A 397 4.28 -3.13 22.57
N THR A 398 3.50 -2.10 22.20
CA THR A 398 2.95 -1.97 20.83
C THR A 398 4.09 -1.71 19.85
N ARG A 399 4.09 -2.41 18.70
CA ARG A 399 5.09 -2.28 17.62
C ARG A 399 4.42 -1.80 16.34
N LEU A 400 5.19 -1.13 15.48
CA LEU A 400 4.72 -0.62 14.19
C LEU A 400 5.58 -1.16 13.05
N ALA A 401 4.94 -1.52 11.92
CA ALA A 401 5.68 -1.66 10.68
C ALA A 401 6.06 -0.27 10.16
N SER A 402 7.35 -0.06 9.91
CA SER A 402 7.83 1.16 9.23
C SER A 402 7.76 0.96 7.74
N SER A 403 7.22 1.94 7.00
CA SER A 403 7.20 1.90 5.54
C SER A 403 7.30 3.30 4.95
N ASP A 404 8.08 3.40 3.87
CA ASP A 404 8.27 4.62 3.09
C ASP A 404 7.19 4.76 2.02
N GLY A 405 5.99 5.16 2.45
CA GLY A 405 4.84 5.34 1.58
C GLY A 405 3.62 4.53 1.99
N GLY A 406 2.68 4.40 1.05
CA GLY A 406 1.43 3.69 1.26
C GLY A 406 0.49 4.39 2.24
N MET A 407 -0.74 3.89 2.31
CA MET A 407 -1.82 4.52 3.06
C MET A 407 -2.33 3.66 4.23
N THR A 408 -1.59 2.63 4.62
CA THR A 408 -1.94 1.76 5.74
C THR A 408 -0.81 1.73 6.77
N LEU A 409 -1.16 1.44 8.00
CA LEU A 409 -0.25 1.21 9.10
C LEU A 409 -0.60 -0.11 9.74
N TRP A 410 0.37 -1.03 9.80
CA TRP A 410 0.27 -2.30 10.51
C TRP A 410 0.79 -2.13 11.93
N ILE A 411 0.00 -2.55 12.89
CA ILE A 411 0.24 -2.39 14.32
C ILE A 411 0.17 -3.76 14.97
N GLU A 412 1.20 -4.10 15.72
CA GLU A 412 1.28 -5.29 16.54
C GLU A 412 1.07 -4.90 18.00
N LEU A 413 0.02 -5.43 18.60
CA LEU A 413 -0.28 -5.28 20.03
C LEU A 413 0.55 -6.29 20.85
N PRO A 414 0.71 -6.11 22.16
CA PRO A 414 1.26 -7.17 23.00
C PRO A 414 0.52 -8.50 22.80
N GLU A 415 1.25 -9.61 22.64
CA GLU A 415 0.75 -10.93 22.16
C GLU A 415 -0.48 -11.50 22.86
N LYS A 416 -0.75 -11.09 24.09
CA LYS A 416 -1.91 -11.58 24.86
C LYS A 416 -3.25 -10.95 24.48
N ILE A 417 -3.26 -9.99 23.55
CA ILE A 417 -4.45 -9.19 23.23
C ILE A 417 -5.00 -9.62 21.88
N SER A 418 -6.25 -10.07 21.84
CA SER A 418 -6.96 -10.38 20.59
C SER A 418 -7.49 -9.08 19.94
N ALA A 419 -7.05 -8.80 18.72
CA ALA A 419 -7.56 -7.67 17.94
C ALA A 419 -9.04 -7.84 17.57
N ASP A 420 -9.53 -9.08 17.42
CA ASP A 420 -10.95 -9.35 17.16
C ASP A 420 -11.82 -8.98 18.37
N MET A 421 -11.38 -9.28 19.60
CA MET A 421 -12.06 -8.86 20.83
C MET A 421 -12.05 -7.33 20.97
N ILE A 422 -10.92 -6.70 20.68
CA ILE A 422 -10.83 -5.23 20.67
C ILE A 422 -11.77 -4.62 19.65
N LEU A 423 -11.91 -5.24 18.46
CA LEU A 423 -12.82 -4.78 17.42
C LEU A 423 -14.27 -4.79 17.89
N GLU A 424 -14.72 -5.83 18.61
CA GLU A 424 -16.10 -5.90 19.12
C GLU A 424 -16.43 -4.75 20.08
N ILE A 425 -15.49 -4.41 20.96
CA ILE A 425 -15.66 -3.27 21.87
C ILE A 425 -15.60 -1.93 21.10
N ALA A 426 -14.66 -1.81 20.17
CA ALA A 426 -14.46 -0.61 19.37
C ALA A 426 -15.68 -0.29 18.47
N LEU A 427 -16.34 -1.32 17.93
CA LEU A 427 -17.57 -1.15 17.14
C LEU A 427 -18.74 -0.57 17.96
N GLN A 428 -18.87 -0.91 19.24
CA GLN A 428 -19.88 -0.32 20.13
C GLN A 428 -19.67 1.20 20.28
N GLU A 429 -18.41 1.65 20.19
CA GLU A 429 -18.04 3.07 20.21
C GLU A 429 -18.07 3.73 18.81
N GLY A 430 -18.36 2.95 17.77
CA GLY A 430 -18.40 3.42 16.38
C GLY A 430 -17.05 3.50 15.70
N ILE A 431 -16.03 2.78 16.20
CA ILE A 431 -14.69 2.75 15.64
C ILE A 431 -14.47 1.41 14.91
N LEU A 432 -14.11 1.46 13.62
CA LEU A 432 -13.84 0.30 12.80
C LEU A 432 -12.39 0.29 12.32
N PHE A 433 -11.68 -0.81 12.55
CA PHE A 433 -10.35 -1.11 11.98
C PHE A 433 -10.34 -2.52 11.39
N ALA A 434 -9.29 -2.92 10.68
CA ALA A 434 -9.16 -4.27 10.16
C ALA A 434 -8.30 -5.14 11.10
N PRO A 435 -8.87 -6.20 11.74
CA PRO A 435 -8.12 -7.08 12.62
C PRO A 435 -7.15 -7.96 11.83
N GLY A 436 -6.07 -8.39 12.47
CA GLY A 436 -4.99 -9.16 11.86
C GLY A 436 -5.42 -10.56 11.41
N SER A 437 -6.44 -11.14 12.04
CA SER A 437 -7.06 -12.41 11.66
C SER A 437 -7.57 -12.46 10.21
N LEU A 438 -7.82 -11.31 9.58
CA LEU A 438 -8.20 -11.23 8.16
C LEU A 438 -7.02 -11.42 7.21
N PHE A 439 -5.77 -11.26 7.64
CA PHE A 439 -4.60 -11.17 6.78
C PHE A 439 -3.76 -12.45 6.70
N SER A 440 -4.23 -13.53 7.30
CA SER A 440 -3.59 -14.84 7.25
C SER A 440 -4.65 -15.92 7.43
N ASN A 441 -4.38 -17.11 6.94
CA ASN A 441 -5.20 -18.30 7.22
C ASN A 441 -4.86 -18.92 8.59
N SER A 442 -3.74 -18.52 9.18
CA SER A 442 -3.30 -18.92 10.51
C SER A 442 -3.70 -17.91 11.59
N ASN A 443 -3.55 -18.30 12.87
CA ASN A 443 -3.83 -17.44 14.03
C ASN A 443 -2.65 -16.54 14.43
N ARG A 444 -1.57 -16.49 13.63
CA ARG A 444 -0.32 -15.80 13.97
C ARG A 444 -0.49 -14.30 14.21
N PHE A 445 -1.46 -13.67 13.55
CA PHE A 445 -1.65 -12.22 13.58
C PHE A 445 -2.90 -11.78 14.37
N ASN A 446 -3.44 -12.64 15.22
CA ASN A 446 -4.63 -12.32 16.01
C ASN A 446 -4.45 -11.12 16.95
N HIS A 447 -3.21 -10.78 17.31
CA HIS A 447 -2.85 -9.61 18.12
C HIS A 447 -2.48 -8.38 17.27
N CYS A 448 -2.63 -8.46 15.94
CA CYS A 448 -2.30 -7.37 15.04
C CYS A 448 -3.55 -6.67 14.52
N LEU A 449 -3.37 -5.44 14.07
CA LEU A 449 -4.42 -4.67 13.39
C LEU A 449 -3.86 -3.76 12.31
N ARG A 450 -4.68 -3.44 11.31
CA ARG A 450 -4.33 -2.48 10.26
C ARG A 450 -5.22 -1.25 10.33
N ILE A 451 -4.59 -0.07 10.28
CA ILE A 451 -5.25 1.23 10.23
C ILE A 451 -5.03 1.90 8.88
N ASN A 452 -6.09 2.51 8.33
CA ASN A 452 -6.04 3.35 7.15
C ASN A 452 -5.53 4.76 7.50
N CYS A 453 -4.50 5.21 6.80
CA CYS A 453 -3.92 6.54 6.91
C CYS A 453 -4.28 7.47 5.74
N GLY A 454 -5.21 7.08 4.89
CA GLY A 454 -5.61 7.82 3.69
C GLY A 454 -6.60 8.97 3.94
N TYR A 455 -7.08 9.16 5.15
CA TYR A 455 -8.02 10.23 5.52
C TYR A 455 -7.31 11.40 6.20
N PRO A 456 -7.76 12.64 6.02
CA PRO A 456 -7.25 13.79 6.77
C PRO A 456 -7.34 13.53 8.27
N TYR A 457 -6.26 13.80 8.98
CA TYR A 457 -6.23 13.65 10.44
C TYR A 457 -7.02 14.78 11.08
N THR A 458 -8.15 14.45 11.69
CA THR A 458 -9.08 15.36 12.38
C THR A 458 -9.10 15.06 13.88
N ASP A 459 -9.71 15.96 14.67
CA ASP A 459 -9.93 15.72 16.10
C ASP A 459 -10.79 14.47 16.34
N GLU A 460 -11.68 14.14 15.41
CA GLU A 460 -12.50 12.92 15.47
C GLU A 460 -11.64 11.65 15.36
N ILE A 461 -10.66 11.64 14.43
CA ILE A 461 -9.70 10.54 14.30
C ILE A 461 -8.77 10.47 15.52
N ASP A 462 -8.30 11.63 16.03
CA ASP A 462 -7.47 11.67 17.23
C ASP A 462 -8.20 11.08 18.44
N ASN A 463 -9.45 11.50 18.68
CA ASN A 463 -10.30 10.99 19.74
C ASN A 463 -10.57 9.48 19.58
N ALA A 464 -10.82 9.01 18.36
CA ALA A 464 -11.01 7.58 18.10
C ALA A 464 -9.77 6.76 18.42
N LEU A 465 -8.57 7.23 18.05
CA LEU A 465 -7.30 6.57 18.39
C LEU A 465 -7.02 6.59 19.90
N LYS A 466 -7.33 7.68 20.59
CA LYS A 466 -7.23 7.78 22.05
C LYS A 466 -8.17 6.79 22.74
N GLN A 467 -9.42 6.68 22.28
CA GLN A 467 -10.41 5.75 22.79
C GLN A 467 -10.00 4.31 22.53
N LEU A 468 -9.52 4.00 21.32
CA LEU A 468 -9.00 2.69 20.96
C LEU A 468 -7.82 2.29 21.87
N GLY A 469 -6.87 3.22 22.12
CA GLY A 469 -5.77 3.00 23.06
C GLY A 469 -6.24 2.72 24.50
N SER A 470 -7.33 3.36 24.94
CA SER A 470 -7.95 3.10 26.25
C SER A 470 -8.57 1.71 26.31
N ILE A 471 -9.30 1.29 25.27
CA ILE A 471 -9.90 -0.05 25.16
C ILE A 471 -8.80 -1.11 25.25
N ILE A 472 -7.72 -0.95 24.47
CA ILE A 472 -6.60 -1.89 24.47
C ILE A 472 -5.95 -1.99 25.87
N LYS A 473 -5.69 -0.84 26.53
CA LYS A 473 -5.13 -0.83 27.90
C LYS A 473 -6.04 -1.51 28.93
N THR A 474 -7.35 -1.38 28.75
CA THR A 474 -8.32 -2.04 29.65
C THR A 474 -8.34 -3.54 29.43
N ALA A 475 -8.21 -4.00 28.20
CA ALA A 475 -8.14 -5.44 27.87
C ALA A 475 -6.83 -6.12 28.33
N MET A 476 -5.81 -5.35 28.71
CA MET A 476 -4.55 -5.88 29.29
C MET A 476 -4.66 -6.20 30.78
N LYS A 477 -5.68 -5.66 31.46
CA LYS A 477 -5.92 -5.87 32.91
C LYS A 477 -6.73 -7.12 33.16
#